data_4cbc8d232ffd6961d9a0604670488393
#
_entry.id   4cbc8d232ffd6961d9a0604670488393
#
_cell.length_a   1.000
_cell.length_b   1.000
_cell.length_c   1.000
_cell.angle_alpha   90.00
_cell.angle_beta   90.00
_cell.angle_gamma   90.00
#
_symmetry.space_group_name_H-M   'P 1'
#
loop_
_entity.id
_entity.type
_entity.pdbx_description
1 polymer ?
#
loop_
_entity_poly.entity_id
_entity_poly.type
_entity_poly.pdbx_seq_one_letter_code
_entity_poly.pdbx_strand_id
1 'polypeptide(L)'
;MLIKGKNYIQLEKFTNTQAFHENLADEDAFSVLINMIINEYRNINIFTEDADYQILASKKGNIKVIQKEPSKKLKSESHNKKKQYIINENEPCDFLNILGVMNEEGRVYAKKYDKFKQINKFLEIVDDSLRDKDIQDDFMIIDFGCGKAYLTFALYYYFYSIRKIKVKITGLDLKEEVIEFCNETAKKLNYENLQFMYGDIRDFEYENNVNMIVTLHAGDTATDAALVKAIAWD
;
A
#
# COMPACT_ATOMS: atom_id res chain seq x y z
N MET A 1 2.55 -3.14 -24.26
CA MET A 1 1.68 -2.14 -23.60
C MET A 1 0.79 -1.49 -24.65
N LEU A 2 -0.52 -1.39 -24.42
CA LEU A 2 -1.47 -0.82 -25.37
C LEU A 2 -1.85 0.59 -24.91
N ILE A 3 -1.44 1.63 -25.65
CA ILE A 3 -1.79 3.03 -25.37
C ILE A 3 -2.58 3.56 -26.55
N LYS A 4 -3.81 4.01 -26.33
CA LYS A 4 -4.73 4.52 -27.37
C LYS A 4 -4.82 3.60 -28.62
N GLY A 5 -4.85 2.28 -28.39
CA GLY A 5 -4.98 1.28 -29.45
C GLY A 5 -3.69 0.97 -30.23
N LYS A 6 -2.53 1.50 -29.83
CA LYS A 6 -1.22 1.17 -30.40
C LYS A 6 -0.36 0.42 -29.40
N ASN A 7 0.45 -0.52 -29.85
CA ASN A 7 1.41 -1.24 -29.04
C ASN A 7 2.64 -0.39 -28.77
N TYR A 8 3.09 -0.40 -27.51
CA TYR A 8 4.34 0.22 -27.08
C TYR A 8 5.14 -0.75 -26.23
N ILE A 9 6.47 -0.64 -26.32
CA ILE A 9 7.41 -1.33 -25.44
C ILE A 9 7.87 -0.31 -24.40
N GLN A 10 7.72 -0.63 -23.14
CA GLN A 10 8.23 0.19 -22.04
C GLN A 10 9.70 -0.11 -21.80
N LEU A 11 10.55 0.89 -21.95
CA LEU A 11 11.96 0.84 -21.62
C LEU A 11 12.18 1.48 -20.25
N GLU A 12 12.82 0.75 -19.34
CA GLU A 12 13.20 1.24 -18.02
C GLU A 12 14.72 1.22 -17.91
N LYS A 13 15.33 2.38 -17.69
CA LYS A 13 16.77 2.54 -17.43
C LYS A 13 17.00 2.87 -15.97
N PHE A 14 17.85 2.11 -15.31
CA PHE A 14 18.24 2.35 -13.92
C PHE A 14 19.69 2.80 -13.85
N THR A 15 19.93 3.89 -13.14
CA THR A 15 21.25 4.31 -12.67
C THR A 15 21.36 4.06 -11.17
N ASN A 16 22.50 4.34 -10.56
CA ASN A 16 22.68 4.16 -9.12
C ASN A 16 21.70 5.00 -8.27
N THR A 17 21.15 6.06 -8.83
CA THR A 17 20.32 7.04 -8.09
C THR A 17 18.95 7.33 -8.70
N GLN A 18 18.72 6.94 -9.96
CA GLN A 18 17.52 7.33 -10.71
C GLN A 18 17.02 6.21 -11.62
N ALA A 19 15.71 6.19 -11.85
CA ALA A 19 15.05 5.38 -12.86
C ALA A 19 14.44 6.28 -13.93
N PHE A 20 14.63 5.93 -15.18
CA PHE A 20 14.06 6.60 -16.35
C PHE A 20 13.13 5.65 -17.07
N HIS A 21 11.97 6.16 -17.49
CA HIS A 21 10.96 5.39 -18.21
C HIS A 21 10.67 6.02 -19.56
N GLU A 22 10.68 5.22 -20.61
CA GLU A 22 10.38 5.63 -21.96
C GLU A 22 9.44 4.60 -22.64
N ASN A 23 8.45 5.06 -23.36
CA ASN A 23 7.56 4.21 -24.13
C ASN A 23 7.93 4.28 -25.61
N LEU A 24 8.50 3.23 -26.15
CA LEU A 24 8.90 3.13 -27.53
C LEU A 24 7.76 2.56 -28.38
N ALA A 25 7.49 3.14 -29.54
CA ALA A 25 6.59 2.54 -30.50
C ALA A 25 7.14 1.20 -30.96
N ASP A 26 6.27 0.23 -31.23
CA ASP A 26 6.67 -1.14 -31.57
C ASP A 26 7.63 -1.19 -32.77
N GLU A 27 7.40 -0.32 -33.75
CA GLU A 27 8.21 -0.17 -34.96
C GLU A 27 9.62 0.39 -34.71
N ASP A 28 9.81 1.22 -33.66
CA ASP A 28 11.08 1.84 -33.30
C ASP A 28 11.87 1.03 -32.27
N ALA A 29 11.18 0.26 -31.46
CA ALA A 29 11.74 -0.41 -30.29
C ALA A 29 12.89 -1.35 -30.64
N PHE A 30 12.79 -2.09 -31.76
CA PHE A 30 13.83 -3.02 -32.17
C PHE A 30 15.14 -2.30 -32.49
N SER A 31 15.09 -1.19 -33.25
CA SER A 31 16.29 -0.42 -33.61
C SER A 31 16.95 0.22 -32.40
N VAL A 32 16.15 0.76 -31.48
CA VAL A 32 16.66 1.34 -30.21
C VAL A 32 17.32 0.27 -29.36
N LEU A 33 16.67 -0.87 -29.14
CA LEU A 33 17.20 -1.97 -28.35
C LEU A 33 18.48 -2.55 -28.93
N ILE A 34 18.57 -2.76 -30.25
CA ILE A 34 19.77 -3.25 -30.94
C ILE A 34 20.93 -2.28 -30.76
N ASN A 35 20.67 -0.97 -30.91
CA ASN A 35 21.70 0.05 -30.72
C ASN A 35 22.25 0.05 -29.28
N MET A 36 21.37 -0.06 -28.29
CA MET A 36 21.76 -0.17 -26.88
C MET A 36 22.59 -1.45 -26.61
N ILE A 37 22.15 -2.59 -27.16
CA ILE A 37 22.82 -3.89 -27.04
C ILE A 37 24.25 -3.82 -27.60
N ILE A 38 24.42 -3.23 -28.75
CA ILE A 38 25.73 -3.16 -29.43
C ILE A 38 26.67 -2.20 -28.71
N ASN A 39 26.18 -1.06 -28.25
CA ASN A 39 27.03 0.03 -27.81
C ASN A 39 27.18 0.14 -26.27
N GLU A 40 26.16 -0.28 -25.51
CA GLU A 40 26.10 0.00 -24.07
C GLU A 40 26.22 -1.27 -23.20
N TYR A 41 25.65 -2.40 -23.64
CA TYR A 41 25.52 -3.59 -22.80
C TYR A 41 26.31 -4.79 -23.34
N ARG A 42 26.87 -5.58 -22.41
CA ARG A 42 27.65 -6.81 -22.72
C ARG A 42 27.06 -8.08 -22.14
N ASN A 43 26.09 -7.94 -21.27
CA ASN A 43 25.34 -9.05 -20.68
C ASN A 43 23.86 -8.73 -20.81
N ILE A 44 23.16 -9.56 -21.59
CA ILE A 44 21.76 -9.35 -21.92
C ILE A 44 21.01 -10.64 -21.60
N ASN A 45 19.89 -10.52 -20.88
CA ASN A 45 19.00 -11.61 -20.62
C ASN A 45 17.66 -11.35 -21.32
N ILE A 46 17.22 -12.28 -22.15
CA ILE A 46 15.95 -12.22 -22.85
C ILE A 46 15.09 -13.36 -22.33
N PHE A 47 13.91 -13.06 -21.83
CA PHE A 47 12.95 -14.00 -21.32
C PHE A 47 11.78 -14.11 -22.31
N THR A 48 11.51 -15.30 -22.81
CA THR A 48 10.39 -15.57 -23.72
C THR A 48 9.48 -16.66 -23.15
N GLU A 49 8.38 -16.95 -23.82
CA GLU A 49 7.49 -18.05 -23.40
C GLU A 49 8.14 -19.43 -23.59
N ASP A 50 9.01 -19.55 -24.59
CA ASP A 50 9.58 -20.83 -24.99
C ASP A 50 10.96 -21.10 -24.42
N ALA A 51 11.74 -20.04 -24.12
CA ALA A 51 13.11 -20.16 -23.59
C ALA A 51 13.63 -18.85 -23.02
N ASP A 52 14.62 -18.96 -22.14
CA ASP A 52 15.43 -17.83 -21.67
C ASP A 52 16.75 -17.82 -22.42
N TYR A 53 17.17 -16.66 -22.89
CA TYR A 53 18.44 -16.47 -23.58
C TYR A 53 19.34 -15.52 -22.80
N GLN A 54 20.59 -15.93 -22.59
CA GLN A 54 21.63 -15.04 -22.08
C GLN A 54 22.68 -14.81 -23.18
N ILE A 55 22.88 -13.55 -23.53
CA ILE A 55 23.86 -13.13 -24.54
C ILE A 55 25.01 -12.43 -23.82
N LEU A 56 26.21 -12.97 -23.98
CA LEU A 56 27.43 -12.44 -23.39
C LEU A 56 28.36 -11.95 -24.52
N ALA A 57 28.72 -10.66 -24.51
CA ALA A 57 29.65 -10.07 -25.46
C ALA A 57 30.97 -9.74 -24.77
N SER A 58 32.09 -10.27 -25.31
CA SER A 58 33.43 -9.94 -24.83
C SER A 58 33.93 -8.61 -25.36
N LYS A 59 34.94 -8.02 -24.72
CA LYS A 59 35.63 -6.81 -25.22
C LYS A 59 36.26 -6.99 -26.61
N LYS A 60 36.54 -8.26 -26.99
CA LYS A 60 37.15 -8.62 -28.30
C LYS A 60 36.10 -8.94 -29.38
N GLY A 61 34.80 -8.69 -29.10
CA GLY A 61 33.70 -8.92 -30.06
C GLY A 61 33.18 -10.36 -30.10
N ASN A 62 33.69 -11.30 -29.31
CA ASN A 62 33.17 -12.66 -29.28
C ASN A 62 31.82 -12.66 -28.55
N ILE A 63 30.81 -13.31 -29.17
CA ILE A 63 29.47 -13.43 -28.63
C ILE A 63 29.22 -14.89 -28.25
N LYS A 64 28.70 -15.11 -27.05
CA LYS A 64 28.22 -16.42 -26.58
C LYS A 64 26.75 -16.30 -26.24
N VAL A 65 25.93 -17.16 -26.84
CA VAL A 65 24.50 -17.27 -26.51
C VAL A 65 24.27 -18.56 -25.74
N ILE A 66 23.59 -18.45 -24.61
CA ILE A 66 23.22 -19.58 -23.74
C ILE A 66 21.69 -19.61 -23.69
N GLN A 67 21.11 -20.73 -24.08
CA GLN A 67 19.67 -20.98 -23.99
C GLN A 67 19.38 -21.85 -22.78
N LYS A 68 18.29 -21.55 -22.07
CA LYS A 68 17.80 -22.30 -20.89
C LYS A 68 16.29 -22.47 -21.00
N GLU A 69 15.73 -23.36 -20.19
CA GLU A 69 14.29 -23.49 -20.02
C GLU A 69 13.68 -22.16 -19.53
N PRO A 70 12.45 -21.85 -19.95
CA PRO A 70 11.79 -20.58 -19.61
C PRO A 70 11.56 -20.48 -18.10
N SER A 71 12.10 -19.46 -17.47
CA SER A 71 11.97 -19.21 -16.02
C SER A 71 10.83 -18.24 -15.68
N LYS A 72 10.33 -17.48 -16.66
CA LYS A 72 9.28 -16.49 -16.46
C LYS A 72 8.06 -16.83 -17.32
N LYS A 73 6.92 -16.98 -16.69
CA LYS A 73 5.64 -16.96 -17.40
C LYS A 73 5.29 -15.50 -17.71
N LEU A 74 5.01 -15.18 -18.96
CA LEU A 74 4.45 -13.90 -19.34
C LEU A 74 3.12 -13.73 -18.60
N LYS A 75 3.12 -12.90 -17.56
CA LYS A 75 1.86 -12.41 -17.02
C LYS A 75 1.31 -11.45 -18.05
N SER A 76 0.14 -11.73 -18.58
CA SER A 76 -0.60 -10.76 -19.39
C SER A 76 -0.86 -9.55 -18.49
N GLU A 77 0.01 -8.57 -18.54
CA GLU A 77 -0.22 -7.30 -17.87
C GLU A 77 -1.24 -6.52 -18.69
N SER A 78 -2.51 -6.71 -18.38
CA SER A 78 -3.47 -5.70 -18.75
C SER A 78 -3.13 -4.46 -17.94
N HIS A 79 -2.64 -3.41 -18.60
CA HIS A 79 -2.35 -2.10 -17.97
C HIS A 79 -3.56 -1.44 -17.29
N ASN A 80 -4.73 -2.01 -17.46
CA ASN A 80 -5.97 -1.69 -16.77
C ASN A 80 -6.34 -2.76 -15.74
N LYS A 81 -5.40 -3.29 -14.96
CA LYS A 81 -5.81 -3.89 -13.69
C LYS A 81 -6.53 -2.80 -12.90
N LYS A 82 -7.87 -2.86 -12.88
CA LYS A 82 -8.63 -2.12 -11.88
C LYS A 82 -7.99 -2.50 -10.55
N LYS A 83 -7.41 -1.53 -9.86
CA LYS A 83 -6.92 -1.74 -8.51
C LYS A 83 -8.09 -2.34 -7.72
N GLN A 84 -7.93 -3.55 -7.22
CA GLN A 84 -8.88 -4.11 -6.28
C GLN A 84 -8.60 -3.40 -4.96
N TYR A 85 -9.45 -2.46 -4.64
CA TYR A 85 -9.43 -1.80 -3.34
C TYR A 85 -10.08 -2.73 -2.30
N ILE A 86 -9.62 -2.66 -1.06
CA ILE A 86 -10.26 -3.36 0.08
C ILE A 86 -11.64 -2.76 0.34
N ILE A 87 -11.75 -1.44 0.26
CA ILE A 87 -13.02 -0.72 0.25
C ILE A 87 -13.26 -0.25 -1.18
N ASN A 88 -14.29 -0.79 -1.82
CA ASN A 88 -14.57 -0.52 -3.23
C ASN A 88 -15.22 0.86 -3.45
N GLU A 89 -15.01 1.43 -4.62
CA GLU A 89 -15.83 2.53 -5.12
C GLU A 89 -17.23 2.01 -5.49
N ASN A 90 -18.23 2.88 -5.36
CA ASN A 90 -19.64 2.60 -5.63
C ASN A 90 -20.27 1.54 -4.70
N GLU A 91 -19.61 1.21 -3.60
CA GLU A 91 -20.16 0.45 -2.50
C GLU A 91 -20.27 1.37 -1.27
N PRO A 92 -21.47 1.53 -0.67
CA PRO A 92 -21.64 2.37 0.51
C PRO A 92 -20.75 1.93 1.67
N CYS A 93 -20.06 2.88 2.27
CA CYS A 93 -19.24 2.67 3.46
C CYS A 93 -19.53 3.78 4.47
N ASP A 94 -20.10 3.42 5.60
CA ASP A 94 -20.67 4.31 6.59
C ASP A 94 -19.65 5.31 7.15
N PHE A 95 -18.48 4.85 7.59
CA PHE A 95 -17.47 5.75 8.13
C PHE A 95 -16.91 6.71 7.06
N LEU A 96 -16.75 6.27 5.81
CA LEU A 96 -16.30 7.14 4.73
C LEU A 96 -17.34 8.19 4.35
N ASN A 97 -18.62 7.86 4.49
CA ASN A 97 -19.71 8.80 4.30
C ASN A 97 -19.70 9.86 5.40
N ILE A 98 -19.69 9.46 6.68
CA ILE A 98 -19.69 10.40 7.82
C ILE A 98 -18.44 11.29 7.81
N LEU A 99 -17.27 10.76 7.44
CA LEU A 99 -16.02 11.53 7.32
C LEU A 99 -15.93 12.36 6.02
N GLY A 100 -16.98 12.37 5.20
CA GLY A 100 -17.09 13.19 3.99
C GLY A 100 -16.10 12.79 2.89
N VAL A 101 -15.79 11.49 2.76
CA VAL A 101 -14.94 10.95 1.71
C VAL A 101 -15.77 10.44 0.53
N MET A 102 -16.96 9.87 0.80
CA MET A 102 -17.93 9.43 -0.21
C MET A 102 -19.34 9.83 0.16
N ASN A 103 -20.26 9.70 -0.79
CA ASN A 103 -21.68 9.93 -0.55
C ASN A 103 -22.38 8.62 -0.10
N GLU A 104 -23.68 8.70 0.15
CA GLU A 104 -24.50 7.57 0.60
C GLU A 104 -24.60 6.44 -0.42
N GLU A 105 -24.45 6.71 -1.72
CA GLU A 105 -24.41 5.72 -2.79
C GLU A 105 -23.03 5.09 -3.00
N GLY A 106 -22.04 5.45 -2.17
CA GLY A 106 -20.67 4.93 -2.26
C GLY A 106 -19.78 5.65 -3.28
N ARG A 107 -20.26 6.76 -3.90
CA ARG A 107 -19.43 7.54 -4.84
C ARG A 107 -18.42 8.40 -4.08
N VAL A 108 -17.15 8.22 -4.37
CA VAL A 108 -16.05 8.99 -3.78
C VAL A 108 -16.06 10.43 -4.33
N TYR A 109 -15.99 11.42 -3.45
CA TYR A 109 -15.86 12.81 -3.87
C TYR A 109 -14.53 13.08 -4.55
N ALA A 110 -14.53 13.76 -5.71
CA ALA A 110 -13.32 14.02 -6.49
C ALA A 110 -12.19 14.68 -5.67
N LYS A 111 -12.53 15.63 -4.80
CA LYS A 111 -11.58 16.31 -3.90
C LYS A 111 -11.03 15.41 -2.78
N LYS A 112 -11.64 14.25 -2.55
CA LYS A 112 -11.27 13.30 -1.51
C LYS A 112 -10.68 11.99 -2.06
N TYR A 113 -10.52 11.89 -3.38
CA TYR A 113 -10.06 10.69 -4.04
C TYR A 113 -8.65 10.26 -3.59
N ASP A 114 -7.75 11.21 -3.33
CA ASP A 114 -6.42 10.89 -2.79
C ASP A 114 -6.50 10.36 -1.35
N LYS A 115 -7.42 10.88 -0.52
CA LYS A 115 -7.67 10.33 0.82
C LYS A 115 -8.22 8.91 0.75
N PHE A 116 -9.15 8.64 -0.15
CA PHE A 116 -9.68 7.30 -0.40
C PHE A 116 -8.58 6.32 -0.81
N LYS A 117 -7.70 6.72 -1.74
CA LYS A 117 -6.54 5.90 -2.14
C LYS A 117 -5.57 5.65 -0.98
N GLN A 118 -5.31 6.68 -0.15
CA GLN A 118 -4.45 6.55 1.03
C GLN A 118 -5.01 5.53 2.02
N ILE A 119 -6.31 5.60 2.32
CA ILE A 119 -7.00 4.66 3.20
C ILE A 119 -6.86 3.22 2.67
N ASN A 120 -7.16 3.00 1.40
CA ASN A 120 -7.05 1.67 0.80
C ASN A 120 -5.61 1.15 0.78
N LYS A 121 -4.61 2.02 0.49
CA LYS A 121 -3.20 1.62 0.52
C LYS A 121 -2.74 1.25 1.92
N PHE A 122 -3.21 1.97 2.93
CA PHE A 122 -2.95 1.62 4.33
C PHE A 122 -3.54 0.25 4.70
N LEU A 123 -4.80 0.01 4.34
CA LEU A 123 -5.45 -1.27 4.59
C LEU A 123 -4.77 -2.44 3.85
N GLU A 124 -4.30 -2.22 2.62
CA GLU A 124 -3.51 -3.19 1.87
C GLU A 124 -2.22 -3.59 2.62
N ILE A 125 -1.51 -2.60 3.19
CA ILE A 125 -0.30 -2.85 3.99
C ILE A 125 -0.64 -3.66 5.26
N VAL A 126 -1.73 -3.32 5.93
CA VAL A 126 -2.19 -4.04 7.12
C VAL A 126 -2.59 -5.48 6.76
N ASP A 127 -3.36 -5.67 5.69
CA ASP A 127 -3.78 -6.99 5.23
C ASP A 127 -2.59 -7.88 4.88
N ASP A 128 -1.61 -7.31 4.14
CA ASP A 128 -0.37 -8.01 3.79
C ASP A 128 0.46 -8.40 5.02
N SER A 129 0.54 -7.51 6.02
CA SER A 129 1.31 -7.74 7.27
C SER A 129 0.69 -8.81 8.15
N LEU A 130 -0.60 -9.06 8.00
CA LEU A 130 -1.38 -9.99 8.82
C LEU A 130 -1.80 -11.26 8.09
N ARG A 131 -1.36 -11.44 6.84
CA ARG A 131 -1.80 -12.53 5.94
C ARG A 131 -1.59 -13.92 6.54
N ASP A 132 -0.45 -14.15 7.16
CA ASP A 132 -0.06 -15.45 7.72
C ASP A 132 -0.25 -15.52 9.24
N LYS A 133 -0.94 -14.55 9.83
CA LYS A 133 -1.20 -14.50 11.27
C LYS A 133 -2.62 -14.96 11.60
N ASP A 134 -2.74 -15.84 12.58
CA ASP A 134 -4.03 -16.21 13.16
C ASP A 134 -4.44 -15.14 14.18
N ILE A 135 -5.34 -14.26 13.73
CA ILE A 135 -5.81 -13.13 14.54
C ILE A 135 -7.08 -13.58 15.28
N GLN A 136 -6.97 -13.63 16.59
CA GLN A 136 -8.06 -13.97 17.47
C GLN A 136 -8.93 -12.74 17.83
N ASP A 137 -10.12 -12.97 18.33
CA ASP A 137 -10.98 -11.92 18.91
C ASP A 137 -10.27 -11.22 20.07
N ASP A 138 -10.69 -10.01 20.39
CA ASP A 138 -10.06 -9.09 21.36
C ASP A 138 -8.67 -8.55 20.97
N PHE A 139 -8.36 -8.60 19.67
CA PHE A 139 -7.13 -8.01 19.12
C PHE A 139 -7.06 -6.51 19.44
N MET A 140 -6.05 -6.13 20.25
CA MET A 140 -5.89 -4.76 20.73
C MET A 140 -4.98 -3.94 19.82
N ILE A 141 -5.48 -2.80 19.37
CA ILE A 141 -4.75 -1.86 18.52
C ILE A 141 -4.69 -0.50 19.19
N ILE A 142 -3.52 0.14 19.17
CA ILE A 142 -3.33 1.51 19.61
C ILE A 142 -2.82 2.35 18.43
N ASP A 143 -3.51 3.46 18.15
CA ASP A 143 -3.14 4.41 17.10
C ASP A 143 -2.68 5.73 17.73
N PHE A 144 -1.39 5.99 17.68
CA PHE A 144 -0.78 7.18 18.26
C PHE A 144 -0.74 8.34 17.25
N GLY A 145 -1.28 9.49 17.65
CA GLY A 145 -1.40 10.66 16.80
C GLY A 145 -2.48 10.46 15.73
N CYS A 146 -3.62 9.90 16.12
CA CYS A 146 -4.69 9.49 15.20
C CYS A 146 -5.28 10.65 14.39
N GLY A 147 -5.16 11.91 14.83
CA GLY A 147 -5.71 13.09 14.18
C GLY A 147 -7.21 12.93 13.92
N LYS A 148 -7.66 13.24 12.71
CA LYS A 148 -9.08 13.03 12.31
C LYS A 148 -9.46 11.54 12.14
N ALA A 149 -8.61 10.63 12.55
CA ALA A 149 -8.82 9.20 12.69
C ALA A 149 -9.32 8.46 11.44
N TYR A 150 -9.10 9.00 10.23
CA TYR A 150 -9.50 8.29 9.00
C TYR A 150 -8.98 6.86 8.92
N LEU A 151 -7.74 6.64 9.37
CA LEU A 151 -7.07 5.33 9.32
C LEU A 151 -7.53 4.45 10.49
N THR A 152 -7.77 5.02 11.65
CA THR A 152 -8.31 4.33 12.82
C THR A 152 -9.71 3.78 12.55
N PHE A 153 -10.60 4.61 11.96
CA PHE A 153 -11.92 4.16 11.51
C PHE A 153 -11.83 3.09 10.42
N ALA A 154 -10.88 3.23 9.49
CA ALA A 154 -10.65 2.23 8.45
C ALA A 154 -10.20 0.89 9.03
N LEU A 155 -9.32 0.89 10.04
CA LEU A 155 -8.92 -0.32 10.76
C LEU A 155 -10.10 -1.01 11.42
N TYR A 156 -10.92 -0.25 12.16
CA TYR A 156 -12.10 -0.83 12.81
C TYR A 156 -13.03 -1.45 11.79
N TYR A 157 -13.34 -0.74 10.70
CA TYR A 157 -14.18 -1.24 9.62
C TYR A 157 -13.57 -2.50 8.97
N TYR A 158 -12.28 -2.50 8.71
CA TYR A 158 -11.58 -3.63 8.12
C TYR A 158 -11.68 -4.88 9.00
N PHE A 159 -11.34 -4.79 10.26
CA PHE A 159 -11.43 -5.95 11.16
C PHE A 159 -12.86 -6.37 11.43
N TYR A 160 -13.70 -5.43 11.83
CA TYR A 160 -15.07 -5.74 12.27
C TYR A 160 -16.00 -6.07 11.09
N SER A 161 -16.01 -5.24 10.04
CA SER A 161 -16.96 -5.39 8.94
C SER A 161 -16.48 -6.34 7.84
N ILE A 162 -15.18 -6.33 7.52
CA ILE A 162 -14.63 -7.16 6.42
C ILE A 162 -14.12 -8.50 6.94
N ARG A 163 -13.23 -8.50 7.94
CA ARG A 163 -12.60 -9.73 8.47
C ARG A 163 -13.49 -10.46 9.48
N LYS A 164 -14.55 -9.83 10.01
CA LYS A 164 -15.45 -10.35 11.05
C LYS A 164 -14.74 -10.74 12.35
N ILE A 165 -13.71 -10.00 12.70
CA ILE A 165 -12.91 -10.15 13.91
C ILE A 165 -13.28 -9.02 14.87
N LYS A 166 -13.52 -9.35 16.14
CA LYS A 166 -13.76 -8.36 17.19
C LYS A 166 -12.44 -7.76 17.64
N VAL A 167 -12.27 -6.46 17.41
CA VAL A 167 -11.08 -5.72 17.81
C VAL A 167 -11.43 -4.67 18.84
N LYS A 168 -10.45 -4.28 19.65
CA LYS A 168 -10.48 -3.09 20.50
C LYS A 168 -9.45 -2.11 19.96
N ILE A 169 -9.89 -0.89 19.65
CA ILE A 169 -8.99 0.14 19.14
C ILE A 169 -9.05 1.38 20.01
N THR A 170 -7.89 1.86 20.43
CA THR A 170 -7.75 3.13 21.12
C THR A 170 -6.91 4.07 20.28
N GLY A 171 -7.48 5.19 19.85
CA GLY A 171 -6.77 6.28 19.20
C GLY A 171 -6.36 7.35 20.22
N LEU A 172 -5.13 7.85 20.14
CA LEU A 172 -4.65 8.96 20.99
C LEU A 172 -4.28 10.16 20.13
N ASP A 173 -4.61 11.35 20.62
CA ASP A 173 -4.16 12.63 20.05
C ASP A 173 -4.05 13.70 21.15
N LEU A 174 -3.26 14.74 20.87
CA LEU A 174 -3.06 15.88 21.77
C LEU A 174 -4.10 16.99 21.62
N LYS A 175 -5.10 16.83 20.76
CA LYS A 175 -6.13 17.81 20.46
C LYS A 175 -7.49 17.33 20.95
N GLU A 176 -7.97 17.93 22.04
CA GLU A 176 -9.26 17.60 22.64
C GLU A 176 -10.42 17.68 21.65
N GLU A 177 -10.51 18.75 20.83
CA GLU A 177 -11.55 18.94 19.82
C GLU A 177 -11.62 17.77 18.82
N VAL A 178 -10.44 17.20 18.49
CA VAL A 178 -10.35 16.06 17.57
C VAL A 178 -10.85 14.79 18.25
N ILE A 179 -10.51 14.59 19.50
CA ILE A 179 -10.94 13.43 20.30
C ILE A 179 -12.45 13.44 20.48
N GLU A 180 -13.05 14.58 20.83
CA GLU A 180 -14.50 14.74 20.94
C GLU A 180 -15.20 14.37 19.63
N PHE A 181 -14.75 14.96 18.51
CA PHE A 181 -15.28 14.65 17.18
C PHE A 181 -15.18 13.14 16.84
N CYS A 182 -14.05 12.53 17.13
CA CYS A 182 -13.83 11.10 16.83
C CYS A 182 -14.73 10.21 17.68
N ASN A 183 -14.88 10.48 18.98
CA ASN A 183 -15.78 9.73 19.85
C ASN A 183 -17.26 9.89 19.47
N GLU A 184 -17.70 11.09 19.12
CA GLU A 184 -19.05 11.30 18.58
C GLU A 184 -19.27 10.51 17.27
N THR A 185 -18.28 10.50 16.40
CA THR A 185 -18.34 9.76 15.13
C THR A 185 -18.39 8.27 15.37
N ALA A 186 -17.58 7.71 16.26
CA ALA A 186 -17.59 6.29 16.64
C ALA A 186 -18.97 5.90 17.22
N LYS A 187 -19.56 6.75 18.07
CA LYS A 187 -20.90 6.54 18.61
C LYS A 187 -21.99 6.54 17.52
N LYS A 188 -21.93 7.47 16.57
CA LYS A 188 -22.87 7.51 15.42
C LYS A 188 -22.79 6.27 14.55
N LEU A 189 -21.61 5.67 14.43
CA LEU A 189 -21.34 4.45 13.68
C LEU A 189 -21.65 3.16 14.47
N ASN A 190 -21.99 3.26 15.75
CA ASN A 190 -22.13 2.13 16.66
C ASN A 190 -20.83 1.26 16.75
N TYR A 191 -19.67 1.88 16.69
CA TYR A 191 -18.35 1.24 16.83
C TYR A 191 -17.99 1.13 18.32
N GLU A 192 -18.62 0.19 19.03
CA GLU A 192 -18.58 0.09 20.49
C GLU A 192 -17.18 -0.10 21.07
N ASN A 193 -16.29 -0.79 20.34
CA ASN A 193 -14.92 -1.09 20.79
C ASN A 193 -13.89 -0.14 20.17
N LEU A 194 -14.30 1.00 19.66
CA LEU A 194 -13.46 2.09 19.16
C LEU A 194 -13.60 3.30 20.07
N GLN A 195 -12.51 3.68 20.73
CA GLN A 195 -12.47 4.84 21.62
C GLN A 195 -11.29 5.75 21.29
N PHE A 196 -11.44 7.02 21.63
CA PHE A 196 -10.40 8.01 21.43
C PHE A 196 -10.13 8.72 22.75
N MET A 197 -8.84 8.93 23.06
CA MET A 197 -8.39 9.50 24.32
C MET A 197 -7.42 10.66 24.05
N TYR A 198 -7.58 11.73 24.82
CA TYR A 198 -6.59 12.78 24.90
C TYR A 198 -5.37 12.28 25.66
N GLY A 199 -4.17 12.43 25.12
CA GLY A 199 -2.95 12.06 25.82
C GLY A 199 -1.71 12.08 24.95
N ASP A 200 -0.57 12.23 25.61
CA ASP A 200 0.75 12.09 24.99
C ASP A 200 1.15 10.61 24.99
N ILE A 201 1.71 10.15 23.90
CA ILE A 201 2.23 8.79 23.76
C ILE A 201 3.25 8.44 24.84
N ARG A 202 4.04 9.41 25.29
CA ARG A 202 5.09 9.21 26.29
C ARG A 202 4.53 8.84 27.67
N ASP A 203 3.38 9.40 28.00
CA ASP A 203 2.72 9.25 29.30
C ASP A 203 1.64 8.16 29.29
N PHE A 204 1.28 7.66 28.10
CA PHE A 204 0.25 6.65 27.97
C PHE A 204 0.78 5.28 28.39
N GLU A 205 0.13 4.66 29.37
CA GLU A 205 0.39 3.30 29.80
C GLU A 205 -0.83 2.41 29.54
N TYR A 206 -0.59 1.15 29.22
CA TYR A 206 -1.62 0.16 29.00
C TYR A 206 -1.26 -1.13 29.74
N GLU A 207 -2.18 -1.62 30.55
CA GLU A 207 -1.91 -2.75 31.47
C GLU A 207 -2.05 -4.13 30.81
N ASN A 208 -2.62 -4.19 29.61
CA ASN A 208 -2.85 -5.45 28.91
C ASN A 208 -1.95 -5.55 27.67
N ASN A 209 -1.94 -6.74 27.06
CA ASN A 209 -1.18 -6.96 25.82
C ASN A 209 -1.72 -6.09 24.68
N VAL A 210 -0.82 -5.47 23.93
CA VAL A 210 -1.11 -4.71 22.72
C VAL A 210 -0.63 -5.52 21.52
N ASN A 211 -1.53 -5.86 20.62
CA ASN A 211 -1.20 -6.71 19.47
C ASN A 211 -0.69 -5.92 18.27
N MET A 212 -1.08 -4.64 18.15
CA MET A 212 -0.67 -3.78 17.05
C MET A 212 -0.58 -2.32 17.48
N ILE A 213 0.49 -1.65 17.08
CA ILE A 213 0.64 -0.21 17.22
C ILE A 213 0.67 0.42 15.84
N VAL A 214 -0.05 1.52 15.69
CA VAL A 214 -0.06 2.37 14.50
C VAL A 214 0.43 3.76 14.89
N THR A 215 1.35 4.33 14.08
CA THR A 215 1.84 5.69 14.25
C THR A 215 2.28 6.23 12.89
N LEU A 216 1.42 6.98 12.22
CA LEU A 216 1.66 7.45 10.85
C LEU A 216 1.86 8.96 10.74
N HIS A 217 1.40 9.73 11.72
CA HIS A 217 1.42 11.20 11.67
C HIS A 217 1.83 11.85 12.99
N ALA A 218 2.42 11.09 13.89
CA ALA A 218 2.75 11.55 15.24
C ALA A 218 4.01 12.44 15.35
N GLY A 219 4.76 12.62 14.24
CA GLY A 219 6.04 13.32 14.21
C GLY A 219 7.22 12.44 14.66
N ASP A 220 8.46 12.90 14.44
CA ASP A 220 9.66 12.08 14.61
C ASP A 220 9.83 11.53 16.04
N THR A 221 9.72 12.40 17.03
CA THR A 221 9.91 12.00 18.46
C THR A 221 8.80 11.08 18.96
N ALA A 222 7.59 11.20 18.46
CA ALA A 222 6.47 10.34 18.83
C ALA A 222 6.57 8.95 18.18
N THR A 223 7.18 8.85 17.00
CA THR A 223 7.47 7.56 16.36
C THR A 223 8.49 6.77 17.19
N ASP A 224 9.54 7.41 17.69
CA ASP A 224 10.53 6.77 18.56
C ASP A 224 9.87 6.29 19.87
N ALA A 225 9.02 7.11 20.48
CA ALA A 225 8.26 6.73 21.67
C ALA A 225 7.33 5.54 21.42
N ALA A 226 6.66 5.48 20.24
CA ALA A 226 5.82 4.36 19.84
C ALA A 226 6.63 3.06 19.74
N LEU A 227 7.83 3.11 19.16
CA LEU A 227 8.71 1.94 19.06
C LEU A 227 9.16 1.44 20.44
N VAL A 228 9.52 2.35 21.35
CA VAL A 228 9.87 1.98 22.74
C VAL A 228 8.69 1.30 23.43
N LYS A 229 7.47 1.83 23.31
CA LYS A 229 6.25 1.21 23.86
C LYS A 229 5.97 -0.15 23.21
N ALA A 230 6.13 -0.27 21.87
CA ALA A 230 5.93 -1.53 21.18
C ALA A 230 6.85 -2.63 21.71
N ILE A 231 8.12 -2.31 21.99
CA ILE A 231 9.08 -3.27 22.55
C ILE A 231 8.76 -3.59 24.03
N ALA A 232 8.23 -2.62 24.79
CA ALA A 232 7.91 -2.82 26.19
C ALA A 232 6.63 -3.63 26.43
N TRP A 233 5.73 -3.66 25.48
CA TRP A 233 4.43 -4.35 25.54
C TRP A 233 4.41 -5.69 24.80
N ASP A 234 5.56 -6.16 24.25
CA ASP A 234 5.74 -7.44 23.57
C ASP A 234 5.97 -8.63 24.61
#